data_7a360ef63af00ea3b59b05a5cb984c7a
#
_entry.id   7a360ef63af00ea3b59b05a5cb984c7a
#
_cell.length_a   1.000
_cell.length_b   1.000
_cell.length_c   1.000
_cell.angle_alpha   90.00
_cell.angle_beta   90.00
_cell.angle_gamma   90.00
#
_symmetry.space_group_name_H-M   'P 1'
#
loop_
_entity.id
_entity.type
_entity.pdbx_description
1 polymer ?
#
loop_
_entity_poly.entity_id
_entity_poly.type
_entity_poly.pdbx_seq_one_letter_code
_entity_poly.pdbx_strand_id
1 'polypeptide(L)'
;MNIIITGASKGIGYELAKQFASNVNNKVVIIARNRLKLEQLKRECQFQYPGAKIYPMVFDLGQGDFKHGLIPELLSSISTVDILVNNAGTLINKPFEELTREDIENTYRTNVISTFDLIKSLLPFMGKGQQPTHIINISSMGGFQGSSKFPGLSAYSSSKAALANLTECLAEEFKGRNISVNCLCIGAVQTEMFVQAFPGEKASMQPAQMANYIREFALNGAAYYNGKVLPVSNSTP
;
A
#
# COMPACT_ATOMS: atom_id res chain seq x y z
N MET A 1 -8.64 7.99 -14.13
CA MET A 1 -7.40 8.10 -13.32
C MET A 1 -6.57 6.84 -13.50
N ASN A 2 -5.26 6.94 -13.36
CA ASN A 2 -4.30 5.84 -13.37
C ASN A 2 -3.88 5.54 -11.94
N ILE A 3 -4.26 4.37 -11.43
CA ILE A 3 -4.13 4.01 -10.02
C ILE A 3 -3.27 2.76 -9.90
N ILE A 4 -2.29 2.78 -9.01
CA ILE A 4 -1.41 1.65 -8.72
C ILE A 4 -1.65 1.21 -7.28
N ILE A 5 -1.89 -0.09 -7.07
CA ILE A 5 -2.10 -0.69 -5.75
C ILE A 5 -1.16 -1.87 -5.59
N THR A 6 -0.28 -1.80 -4.59
CA THR A 6 0.60 -2.92 -4.24
C THR A 6 -0.05 -3.81 -3.19
N GLY A 7 0.31 -5.11 -3.18
CA GLY A 7 -0.27 -6.08 -2.24
C GLY A 7 -1.74 -6.39 -2.51
N ALA A 8 -2.19 -6.32 -3.78
CA ALA A 8 -3.59 -6.43 -4.16
C ALA A 8 -4.13 -7.89 -4.25
N SER A 9 -3.34 -8.91 -3.92
CA SER A 9 -3.79 -10.31 -4.03
C SER A 9 -4.71 -10.77 -2.92
N LYS A 10 -4.86 -10.01 -1.83
CA LYS A 10 -5.71 -10.33 -0.67
C LYS A 10 -5.94 -9.11 0.22
N GLY A 11 -6.85 -9.24 1.19
CA GLY A 11 -7.09 -8.25 2.24
C GLY A 11 -7.48 -6.88 1.72
N ILE A 12 -6.93 -5.83 2.31
CA ILE A 12 -7.27 -4.44 2.01
C ILE A 12 -6.99 -4.08 0.56
N GLY A 13 -5.83 -4.45 0.01
CA GLY A 13 -5.46 -4.12 -1.37
C GLY A 13 -6.39 -4.76 -2.41
N TYR A 14 -6.91 -5.96 -2.13
CA TYR A 14 -7.89 -6.65 -2.96
C TYR A 14 -9.23 -5.89 -3.01
N GLU A 15 -9.76 -5.54 -1.85
CA GLU A 15 -11.02 -4.78 -1.74
C GLU A 15 -10.88 -3.36 -2.30
N LEU A 16 -9.73 -2.73 -2.09
CA LEU A 16 -9.43 -1.40 -2.64
C LEU A 16 -9.44 -1.41 -4.18
N ALA A 17 -8.84 -2.42 -4.79
CA ALA A 17 -8.84 -2.57 -6.24
C ALA A 17 -10.26 -2.73 -6.80
N LYS A 18 -11.12 -3.54 -6.16
CA LYS A 18 -12.55 -3.68 -6.52
C LYS A 18 -13.28 -2.34 -6.46
N GLN A 19 -13.05 -1.58 -5.41
CA GLN A 19 -13.72 -0.30 -5.23
C GLN A 19 -13.27 0.76 -6.24
N PHE A 20 -11.98 0.79 -6.61
CA PHE A 20 -11.53 1.67 -7.69
C PHE A 20 -12.01 1.23 -9.07
N ALA A 21 -12.18 -0.07 -9.27
CA ALA A 21 -12.69 -0.66 -10.51
C ALA A 21 -14.16 -0.31 -10.79
N SER A 22 -14.94 0.06 -9.76
CA SER A 22 -16.35 0.45 -9.93
C SER A 22 -16.52 1.68 -10.82
N ASN A 23 -15.52 2.53 -10.92
CA ASN A 23 -15.46 3.58 -11.94
C ASN A 23 -14.66 3.07 -13.15
N VAL A 24 -15.37 2.66 -14.20
CA VAL A 24 -14.79 2.08 -15.42
C VAL A 24 -13.87 3.02 -16.22
N ASN A 25 -13.84 4.31 -15.87
CA ASN A 25 -12.88 5.27 -16.43
C ASN A 25 -11.50 5.18 -15.76
N ASN A 26 -11.41 4.55 -14.60
CA ASN A 26 -10.14 4.30 -13.95
C ASN A 26 -9.38 3.16 -14.64
N LYS A 27 -8.06 3.30 -14.72
CA LYS A 27 -7.12 2.23 -15.02
C LYS A 27 -6.46 1.82 -13.72
N VAL A 28 -6.70 0.59 -13.27
CA VAL A 28 -6.21 0.10 -11.98
C VAL A 28 -5.15 -0.96 -12.20
N VAL A 29 -3.91 -0.63 -11.92
CA VAL A 29 -2.78 -1.55 -11.93
C VAL A 29 -2.68 -2.22 -10.55
N ILE A 30 -2.72 -3.54 -10.53
CA ILE A 30 -2.68 -4.35 -9.31
C ILE A 30 -1.41 -5.19 -9.29
N ILE A 31 -0.57 -4.99 -8.25
CA ILE A 31 0.75 -5.60 -8.16
C ILE A 31 0.80 -6.57 -6.97
N ALA A 32 1.16 -7.82 -7.22
CA ALA A 32 1.45 -8.82 -6.19
C ALA A 32 2.19 -10.03 -6.79
N ARG A 33 2.65 -10.95 -5.92
CA ARG A 33 3.37 -12.16 -6.35
C ARG A 33 2.46 -13.28 -6.88
N ASN A 34 1.22 -13.34 -6.42
CA ASN A 34 0.31 -14.45 -6.73
C ASN A 34 -0.51 -14.17 -8.00
N ARG A 35 -0.07 -14.74 -9.13
CA ARG A 35 -0.73 -14.60 -10.44
C ARG A 35 -2.21 -15.03 -10.39
N LEU A 36 -2.50 -16.19 -9.80
CA LEU A 36 -3.86 -16.73 -9.80
C LEU A 36 -4.86 -15.81 -9.10
N LYS A 37 -4.45 -15.25 -7.94
CA LYS A 37 -5.28 -14.29 -7.19
C LYS A 37 -5.46 -12.96 -7.93
N LEU A 38 -4.44 -12.46 -8.60
CA LEU A 38 -4.56 -11.24 -9.40
C LEU A 38 -5.49 -11.43 -10.60
N GLU A 39 -5.40 -12.56 -11.30
CA GLU A 39 -6.29 -12.88 -12.41
C GLU A 39 -7.73 -13.15 -11.95
N GLN A 40 -7.90 -13.74 -10.76
CA GLN A 40 -9.21 -13.88 -10.13
C GLN A 40 -9.82 -12.49 -9.85
N LEU A 41 -9.08 -11.61 -9.22
CA LEU A 41 -9.51 -10.24 -8.91
C LEU A 41 -9.91 -9.48 -10.19
N LYS A 42 -9.12 -9.60 -11.25
CA LYS A 42 -9.46 -9.01 -12.55
C LYS A 42 -10.80 -9.53 -13.09
N ARG A 43 -11.01 -10.85 -13.09
CA ARG A 43 -12.26 -11.46 -13.54
C ARG A 43 -13.46 -11.00 -12.71
N GLU A 44 -13.32 -10.97 -11.38
CA GLU A 44 -14.38 -10.50 -10.49
C GLU A 44 -14.75 -9.03 -10.76
N CYS A 45 -13.74 -8.15 -10.90
CA CYS A 45 -13.97 -6.75 -11.22
C CYS A 45 -14.68 -6.59 -12.58
N GLN A 46 -14.25 -7.32 -13.59
CA GLN A 46 -14.85 -7.24 -14.93
C GLN A 46 -16.26 -7.83 -15.00
N PHE A 47 -16.54 -8.86 -14.21
CA PHE A 47 -17.87 -9.43 -14.06
C PHE A 47 -18.83 -8.45 -13.36
N GLN A 48 -18.37 -7.85 -12.25
CA GLN A 48 -19.19 -6.92 -11.46
C GLN A 48 -19.35 -5.55 -12.15
N TYR A 49 -18.34 -5.11 -12.88
CA TYR A 49 -18.30 -3.82 -13.56
C TYR A 49 -17.84 -4.01 -15.01
N PRO A 50 -18.76 -4.31 -15.94
CA PRO A 50 -18.43 -4.47 -17.35
C PRO A 50 -17.69 -3.24 -17.90
N GLY A 51 -16.51 -3.48 -18.50
CA GLY A 51 -15.63 -2.40 -18.97
C GLY A 51 -14.56 -1.95 -17.98
N ALA A 52 -14.49 -2.51 -16.75
CA ALA A 52 -13.43 -2.24 -15.80
C ALA A 52 -12.03 -2.55 -16.37
N LYS A 53 -11.11 -1.59 -16.22
CA LYS A 53 -9.74 -1.65 -16.76
C LYS A 53 -8.78 -2.04 -15.65
N ILE A 54 -8.60 -3.33 -15.44
CA ILE A 54 -7.72 -3.91 -14.41
C ILE A 54 -6.51 -4.55 -15.09
N TYR A 55 -5.32 -4.19 -14.63
CA TYR A 55 -4.04 -4.63 -15.16
C TYR A 55 -3.24 -5.38 -14.07
N PRO A 56 -3.31 -6.72 -14.04
CA PRO A 56 -2.52 -7.53 -13.13
C PRO A 56 -1.05 -7.52 -13.50
N MET A 57 -0.18 -7.24 -12.52
CA MET A 57 1.28 -7.33 -12.67
C MET A 57 1.86 -8.25 -11.61
N VAL A 58 2.44 -9.36 -12.07
CA VAL A 58 3.05 -10.34 -11.18
C VAL A 58 4.48 -9.92 -10.90
N PHE A 59 4.70 -9.39 -9.69
CA PHE A 59 6.00 -8.85 -9.34
C PHE A 59 6.29 -9.03 -7.85
N ASP A 60 7.53 -9.41 -7.51
CA ASP A 60 8.04 -9.42 -6.16
C ASP A 60 8.75 -8.10 -5.85
N LEU A 61 8.09 -7.25 -5.09
CA LEU A 61 8.61 -5.94 -4.71
C LEU A 61 9.90 -6.02 -3.88
N GLY A 62 10.14 -7.14 -3.18
CA GLY A 62 11.33 -7.32 -2.36
C GLY A 62 12.56 -7.79 -3.12
N GLN A 63 12.41 -8.29 -4.36
CA GLN A 63 13.49 -8.93 -5.10
C GLN A 63 13.53 -8.57 -6.59
N GLY A 64 12.47 -7.95 -7.12
CA GLY A 64 12.32 -7.70 -8.54
C GLY A 64 13.18 -6.54 -9.06
N ASP A 65 13.54 -6.61 -10.33
CA ASP A 65 14.12 -5.49 -11.06
C ASP A 65 13.04 -4.52 -11.52
N PHE A 66 12.89 -3.41 -10.81
CA PHE A 66 11.86 -2.41 -11.11
C PHE A 66 12.07 -1.81 -12.50
N LYS A 67 13.31 -1.46 -12.84
CA LYS A 67 13.63 -0.71 -14.06
C LYS A 67 13.40 -1.51 -15.34
N HIS A 68 13.80 -2.78 -15.35
CA HIS A 68 13.75 -3.60 -16.57
C HIS A 68 12.58 -4.61 -16.54
N GLY A 69 12.04 -4.91 -15.36
CA GLY A 69 10.90 -5.81 -15.18
C GLY A 69 9.57 -5.08 -15.07
N LEU A 70 9.34 -4.38 -13.95
CA LEU A 70 8.02 -3.82 -13.64
C LEU A 70 7.65 -2.60 -14.50
N ILE A 71 8.55 -1.63 -14.63
CA ILE A 71 8.22 -0.33 -15.25
C ILE A 71 7.85 -0.45 -16.73
N PRO A 72 8.54 -1.22 -17.58
CA PRO A 72 8.14 -1.40 -18.99
C PRO A 72 6.74 -2.01 -19.13
N GLU A 73 6.40 -3.03 -18.32
CA GLU A 73 5.08 -3.65 -18.32
C GLU A 73 4.00 -2.66 -17.85
N LEU A 74 4.27 -1.88 -16.80
CA LEU A 74 3.37 -0.88 -16.26
C LEU A 74 3.05 0.20 -17.29
N LEU A 75 4.08 0.71 -17.99
CA LEU A 75 3.94 1.76 -19.00
C LEU A 75 3.18 1.30 -20.26
N SER A 76 3.08 0.00 -20.51
CA SER A 76 2.19 -0.53 -21.56
C SER A 76 0.70 -0.31 -21.25
N SER A 77 0.35 -0.15 -19.99
CA SER A 77 -1.03 -0.01 -19.51
C SER A 77 -1.41 1.43 -19.17
N ILE A 78 -0.50 2.19 -18.57
CA ILE A 78 -0.70 3.58 -18.13
C ILE A 78 0.52 4.44 -18.48
N SER A 79 0.31 5.72 -18.78
CA SER A 79 1.38 6.66 -19.13
C SER A 79 1.79 7.60 -17.99
N THR A 80 0.91 7.78 -17.01
CA THR A 80 1.09 8.64 -15.84
C THR A 80 0.55 7.94 -14.60
N VAL A 81 0.89 8.44 -13.43
CA VAL A 81 0.39 7.93 -12.15
C VAL A 81 -0.37 9.05 -11.44
N ASP A 82 -1.66 8.85 -11.20
CA ASP A 82 -2.49 9.78 -10.43
C ASP A 82 -2.52 9.39 -8.94
N ILE A 83 -2.63 8.08 -8.65
CA ILE A 83 -2.66 7.55 -7.28
C ILE A 83 -1.73 6.35 -7.17
N LEU A 84 -0.86 6.36 -6.17
CA LEU A 84 -0.06 5.20 -5.76
C LEU A 84 -0.41 4.81 -4.32
N VAL A 85 -0.92 3.59 -4.11
CA VAL A 85 -1.15 3.04 -2.78
C VAL A 85 -0.12 1.95 -2.48
N ASN A 86 0.86 2.28 -1.65
CA ASN A 86 1.85 1.36 -1.12
C ASN A 86 1.23 0.59 0.06
N ASN A 87 0.50 -0.48 -0.29
CA ASN A 87 -0.20 -1.33 0.68
C ASN A 87 0.51 -2.68 0.90
N ALA A 88 1.40 -3.10 0.00
CA ALA A 88 2.17 -4.33 0.19
C ALA A 88 2.96 -4.29 1.51
N GLY A 89 2.98 -5.42 2.18
CA GLY A 89 3.73 -5.56 3.41
C GLY A 89 3.78 -7.00 3.89
N THR A 90 4.70 -7.25 4.81
CA THR A 90 4.82 -8.51 5.54
C THR A 90 4.87 -8.22 7.03
N LEU A 91 4.39 -9.19 7.82
CA LEU A 91 4.41 -9.13 9.27
C LEU A 91 5.00 -10.46 9.79
N ILE A 92 5.95 -10.34 10.69
CA ILE A 92 6.47 -11.43 11.51
C ILE A 92 6.08 -11.10 12.94
N ASN A 93 5.41 -12.06 13.62
CA ASN A 93 5.17 -12.03 15.06
C ASN A 93 6.07 -13.09 15.71
N LYS A 94 7.15 -12.64 16.38
CA LYS A 94 8.20 -13.49 16.94
C LYS A 94 8.87 -12.78 18.11
N PRO A 95 9.18 -13.45 19.23
CA PRO A 95 9.95 -12.87 20.32
C PRO A 95 11.24 -12.23 19.81
N PHE A 96 11.67 -11.13 20.44
CA PHE A 96 12.82 -10.36 19.96
C PHE A 96 14.10 -11.20 19.89
N GLU A 97 14.33 -12.04 20.88
CA GLU A 97 15.49 -12.93 20.98
C GLU A 97 15.50 -14.07 19.92
N GLU A 98 14.35 -14.37 19.32
CA GLU A 98 14.22 -15.38 18.27
C GLU A 98 14.28 -14.78 16.86
N LEU A 99 14.25 -13.44 16.73
CA LEU A 99 14.35 -12.79 15.43
C LEU A 99 15.72 -13.04 14.81
N THR A 100 15.72 -13.64 13.64
CA THR A 100 16.94 -13.78 12.84
C THR A 100 17.23 -12.49 12.08
N ARG A 101 18.48 -12.33 11.65
CA ARG A 101 18.86 -11.24 10.73
C ARG A 101 18.02 -11.28 9.45
N GLU A 102 17.78 -12.48 8.93
CA GLU A 102 16.96 -12.68 7.71
C GLU A 102 15.52 -12.21 7.91
N ASP A 103 14.90 -12.48 9.05
CA ASP A 103 13.56 -12.01 9.42
C ASP A 103 13.48 -10.47 9.36
N ILE A 104 14.50 -9.81 9.92
CA ILE A 104 14.58 -8.33 9.95
C ILE A 104 14.78 -7.79 8.53
N GLU A 105 15.77 -8.32 7.80
CA GLU A 105 16.08 -7.87 6.44
C GLU A 105 14.89 -8.07 5.49
N ASN A 106 14.22 -9.20 5.53
CA ASN A 106 13.04 -9.47 4.70
C ASN A 106 11.87 -8.53 5.04
N THR A 107 11.68 -8.24 6.33
CA THR A 107 10.65 -7.29 6.78
C THR A 107 10.94 -5.88 6.24
N TYR A 108 12.16 -5.38 6.41
CA TYR A 108 12.55 -4.06 5.91
C TYR A 108 12.59 -4.00 4.39
N ARG A 109 13.05 -5.04 3.73
CA ARG A 109 13.09 -5.15 2.28
C ARG A 109 11.69 -5.00 1.69
N THR A 110 10.70 -5.71 2.26
CA THR A 110 9.33 -5.67 1.76
C THR A 110 8.58 -4.41 2.17
N ASN A 111 8.73 -3.96 3.44
CA ASN A 111 7.89 -2.87 3.97
C ASN A 111 8.46 -1.48 3.69
N VAL A 112 9.78 -1.37 3.49
CA VAL A 112 10.47 -0.08 3.38
C VAL A 112 11.21 0.05 2.05
N ILE A 113 12.22 -0.79 1.81
CA ILE A 113 13.13 -0.65 0.65
C ILE A 113 12.34 -0.72 -0.66
N SER A 114 11.40 -1.68 -0.76
CA SER A 114 10.56 -1.81 -1.95
C SER A 114 9.72 -0.56 -2.25
N THR A 115 9.31 0.17 -1.20
CA THR A 115 8.58 1.43 -1.35
C THR A 115 9.48 2.54 -1.90
N PHE A 116 10.74 2.63 -1.42
CA PHE A 116 11.73 3.54 -2.01
C PHE A 116 11.93 3.24 -3.49
N ASP A 117 12.19 1.98 -3.84
CA ASP A 117 12.49 1.56 -5.21
C ASP A 117 11.31 1.81 -6.15
N LEU A 118 10.09 1.51 -5.71
CA LEU A 118 8.88 1.74 -6.50
C LEU A 118 8.62 3.23 -6.72
N ILE A 119 8.64 4.04 -5.66
CA ILE A 119 8.42 5.49 -5.78
C ILE A 119 9.49 6.10 -6.69
N LYS A 120 10.78 5.79 -6.45
CA LYS A 120 11.89 6.28 -7.26
C LYS A 120 11.73 5.93 -8.75
N SER A 121 11.30 4.70 -9.04
CA SER A 121 11.10 4.23 -10.41
C SER A 121 9.89 4.86 -11.10
N LEU A 122 8.84 5.20 -10.34
CA LEU A 122 7.61 5.82 -10.85
C LEU A 122 7.69 7.35 -10.92
N LEU A 123 8.65 7.97 -10.24
CA LEU A 123 8.75 9.42 -10.10
C LEU A 123 8.73 10.20 -11.43
N PRO A 124 9.34 9.71 -12.55
CA PRO A 124 9.25 10.37 -13.85
C PRO A 124 7.84 10.47 -14.43
N PHE A 125 6.90 9.66 -13.94
CA PHE A 125 5.52 9.55 -14.43
C PHE A 125 4.49 10.21 -13.49
N MET A 126 4.95 10.81 -12.40
CA MET A 126 4.14 11.49 -11.38
C MET A 126 4.08 13.00 -11.59
N GLY A 127 3.07 13.66 -11.01
CA GLY A 127 2.91 15.12 -11.05
C GLY A 127 2.61 15.69 -12.43
N LYS A 128 2.12 14.88 -13.37
CA LYS A 128 1.89 15.28 -14.78
C LYS A 128 0.46 15.79 -15.05
N GLY A 129 -0.47 15.56 -14.12
CA GLY A 129 -1.87 15.98 -14.24
C GLY A 129 -2.13 17.38 -13.70
N GLN A 130 -3.39 17.84 -13.80
CA GLN A 130 -3.86 19.07 -13.17
C GLN A 130 -3.94 18.93 -11.65
N GLN A 131 -4.32 17.73 -11.17
CA GLN A 131 -4.31 17.40 -9.75
C GLN A 131 -2.96 16.79 -9.37
N PRO A 132 -2.51 16.94 -8.12
CA PRO A 132 -1.28 16.32 -7.67
C PRO A 132 -1.39 14.79 -7.72
N THR A 133 -0.30 14.10 -8.07
CA THR A 133 -0.19 12.67 -7.81
C THR A 133 -0.25 12.45 -6.30
N HIS A 134 -1.14 11.55 -5.84
CA HIS A 134 -1.25 11.23 -4.43
C HIS A 134 -0.60 9.88 -4.12
N ILE A 135 0.48 9.91 -3.34
CA ILE A 135 1.16 8.72 -2.82
C ILE A 135 0.63 8.47 -1.40
N ILE A 136 0.06 7.28 -1.18
CA ILE A 136 -0.44 6.86 0.12
C ILE A 136 0.36 5.64 0.59
N ASN A 137 1.09 5.81 1.67
CA ASN A 137 1.82 4.74 2.33
C ASN A 137 0.94 4.13 3.43
N ILE A 138 0.66 2.83 3.36
CA ILE A 138 -0.11 2.12 4.39
C ILE A 138 0.85 1.62 5.46
N SER A 139 0.86 2.32 6.58
CA SER A 139 1.57 1.98 7.79
C SER A 139 0.63 1.27 8.79
N SER A 140 0.99 1.24 10.05
CA SER A 140 0.27 0.58 11.12
C SER A 140 0.30 1.44 12.38
N MET A 141 -0.71 1.29 13.23
CA MET A 141 -0.67 1.84 14.60
C MET A 141 0.57 1.34 15.35
N GLY A 142 1.07 0.12 15.08
CA GLY A 142 2.34 -0.36 15.62
C GLY A 142 3.55 0.51 15.27
N GLY A 143 3.53 1.19 14.11
CA GLY A 143 4.56 2.14 13.68
C GLY A 143 4.29 3.59 14.08
N PHE A 144 3.08 3.93 14.55
CA PHE A 144 2.72 5.29 14.94
C PHE A 144 3.37 5.68 16.26
N GLN A 145 3.97 6.87 16.31
CA GLN A 145 4.61 7.37 17.54
C GLN A 145 3.54 7.62 18.62
N GLY A 146 3.84 7.20 19.84
CA GLY A 146 2.93 7.37 20.99
C GLY A 146 1.82 6.31 21.09
N SER A 147 1.68 5.39 20.12
CA SER A 147 0.77 4.26 20.25
C SER A 147 1.35 3.14 21.11
N SER A 148 0.50 2.28 21.66
CA SER A 148 0.92 1.05 22.32
C SER A 148 1.69 0.13 21.38
N LYS A 149 2.68 -0.57 21.90
CA LYS A 149 3.47 -1.54 21.16
C LYS A 149 3.16 -2.95 21.68
N PHE A 150 3.23 -3.93 20.78
CA PHE A 150 2.92 -5.30 21.09
C PHE A 150 4.19 -6.15 21.07
N PRO A 151 4.38 -7.07 22.04
CA PRO A 151 5.45 -8.05 22.01
C PRO A 151 5.42 -8.83 20.69
N GLY A 152 6.59 -9.23 20.22
CA GLY A 152 6.74 -10.00 18.98
C GLY A 152 6.72 -9.17 17.69
N LEU A 153 6.36 -7.87 17.74
CA LEU A 153 6.22 -7.02 16.54
C LEU A 153 7.35 -6.03 16.33
N SER A 154 8.51 -6.20 16.97
CA SER A 154 9.59 -5.20 16.93
C SER A 154 10.08 -4.89 15.51
N ALA A 155 10.37 -5.91 14.70
CA ALA A 155 10.79 -5.73 13.30
C ALA A 155 9.67 -5.12 12.43
N TYR A 156 8.45 -5.58 12.59
CA TYR A 156 7.30 -5.04 11.87
C TYR A 156 7.02 -3.58 12.23
N SER A 157 6.86 -3.30 13.53
CA SER A 157 6.52 -1.96 14.01
C SER A 157 7.59 -0.92 13.65
N SER A 158 8.88 -1.27 13.79
CA SER A 158 9.98 -0.38 13.40
C SER A 158 10.01 -0.13 11.89
N SER A 159 9.73 -1.15 11.06
CA SER A 159 9.62 -0.97 9.60
C SER A 159 8.45 -0.04 9.21
N LYS A 160 7.32 -0.15 9.91
CA LYS A 160 6.15 0.72 9.67
C LYS A 160 6.38 2.16 10.19
N ALA A 161 7.17 2.34 11.24
CA ALA A 161 7.64 3.67 11.68
C ALA A 161 8.60 4.30 10.66
N ALA A 162 9.52 3.51 10.08
CA ALA A 162 10.40 3.98 9.01
C ALA A 162 9.60 4.45 7.78
N LEU A 163 8.53 3.73 7.42
CA LEU A 163 7.64 4.13 6.31
C LEU A 163 6.88 5.43 6.61
N ALA A 164 6.46 5.65 7.85
CA ALA A 164 5.82 6.89 8.28
C ALA A 164 6.80 8.07 8.17
N ASN A 165 8.02 7.93 8.67
CA ASN A 165 9.06 8.96 8.57
C ASN A 165 9.46 9.23 7.09
N LEU A 166 9.60 8.18 6.26
CA LEU A 166 9.85 8.34 4.83
C LEU A 166 8.81 9.23 4.16
N THR A 167 7.54 9.12 4.57
CA THR A 167 6.44 9.94 4.05
C THR A 167 6.70 11.43 4.26
N GLU A 168 7.13 11.81 5.46
CA GLU A 168 7.43 13.20 5.81
C GLU A 168 8.63 13.73 5.03
N CYS A 169 9.69 12.92 4.89
CA CYS A 169 10.86 13.27 4.09
C CYS A 169 10.49 13.50 2.61
N LEU A 170 9.75 12.58 2.00
CA LEU A 170 9.38 12.68 0.58
C LEU A 170 8.43 13.85 0.31
N ALA A 171 7.55 14.20 1.23
CA ALA A 171 6.69 15.37 1.09
C ALA A 171 7.51 16.67 1.01
N GLU A 172 8.61 16.77 1.75
CA GLU A 172 9.54 17.90 1.67
C GLU A 172 10.37 17.87 0.37
N GLU A 173 10.90 16.70 -0.01
CA GLU A 173 11.71 16.54 -1.23
C GLU A 173 10.91 16.80 -2.51
N PHE A 174 9.60 16.56 -2.49
CA PHE A 174 8.73 16.72 -3.66
C PHE A 174 7.98 18.06 -3.71
N LYS A 175 8.30 18.99 -2.80
CA LYS A 175 7.73 20.35 -2.88
C LYS A 175 7.88 20.96 -4.28
N GLY A 176 6.80 21.53 -4.80
CA GLY A 176 6.77 22.12 -6.15
C GLY A 176 6.68 21.13 -7.30
N ARG A 177 6.62 19.81 -7.05
CA ARG A 177 6.56 18.76 -8.08
C ARG A 177 5.15 18.27 -8.41
N ASN A 178 4.12 18.90 -7.87
CA ASN A 178 2.73 18.46 -8.00
C ASN A 178 2.52 17.01 -7.53
N ILE A 179 3.15 16.64 -6.40
CA ILE A 179 3.08 15.32 -5.75
C ILE A 179 2.78 15.54 -4.28
N SER A 180 1.76 14.85 -3.76
CA SER A 180 1.43 14.80 -2.34
C SER A 180 1.74 13.39 -1.80
N VAL A 181 2.36 13.33 -0.62
CA VAL A 181 2.73 12.07 0.03
C VAL A 181 2.15 12.04 1.43
N ASN A 182 1.31 11.04 1.74
CA ASN A 182 0.72 10.88 3.06
C ASN A 182 0.81 9.43 3.55
N CYS A 183 0.74 9.24 4.85
CA CYS A 183 0.79 7.93 5.49
C CYS A 183 -0.47 7.69 6.32
N LEU A 184 -1.08 6.53 6.17
CA LEU A 184 -2.18 6.06 6.99
C LEU A 184 -1.68 4.96 7.94
N CYS A 185 -1.63 5.24 9.23
CA CYS A 185 -1.30 4.28 10.28
C CYS A 185 -2.57 3.56 10.71
N ILE A 186 -2.90 2.45 10.04
CA ILE A 186 -4.15 1.74 10.26
C ILE A 186 -4.09 0.84 11.50
N GLY A 187 -5.22 0.72 12.19
CA GLY A 187 -5.44 -0.24 13.28
C GLY A 187 -5.64 -1.67 12.77
N ALA A 188 -6.14 -2.53 13.65
CA ALA A 188 -6.42 -3.93 13.31
C ALA A 188 -7.55 -4.05 12.29
N VAL A 189 -7.28 -4.79 11.21
CA VAL A 189 -8.24 -5.11 10.14
C VAL A 189 -8.26 -6.62 9.94
N GLN A 190 -9.44 -7.23 9.84
CA GLN A 190 -9.65 -8.68 9.74
C GLN A 190 -9.17 -9.23 8.38
N THR A 191 -7.85 -9.25 8.21
CA THR A 191 -7.16 -9.76 7.03
C THR A 191 -6.50 -11.11 7.35
N GLU A 192 -6.10 -11.84 6.31
CA GLU A 192 -5.33 -13.08 6.48
C GLU A 192 -4.00 -12.83 7.23
N MET A 193 -3.38 -11.66 7.00
CA MET A 193 -2.18 -11.25 7.72
C MET A 193 -2.44 -11.10 9.22
N PHE A 194 -3.56 -10.48 9.59
CA PHE A 194 -3.95 -10.32 10.98
C PHE A 194 -4.23 -11.66 11.66
N VAL A 195 -5.02 -12.52 11.00
CA VAL A 195 -5.34 -13.86 11.53
C VAL A 195 -4.10 -14.73 11.74
N GLN A 196 -3.13 -14.64 10.83
CA GLN A 196 -1.85 -15.37 10.96
C GLN A 196 -0.98 -14.81 12.09
N ALA A 197 -0.97 -13.49 12.28
CA ALA A 197 -0.16 -12.84 13.31
C ALA A 197 -0.77 -12.95 14.72
N PHE A 198 -2.10 -13.04 14.81
CA PHE A 198 -2.86 -13.06 16.05
C PHE A 198 -3.91 -14.17 16.00
N PRO A 199 -3.51 -15.45 16.12
CA PRO A 199 -4.43 -16.58 16.09
C PRO A 199 -5.49 -16.48 17.20
N GLY A 200 -6.75 -16.62 16.84
CA GLY A 200 -7.88 -16.53 17.78
C GLY A 200 -8.43 -15.11 18.03
N GLU A 201 -7.68 -14.06 17.67
CA GLU A 201 -8.13 -12.69 17.82
C GLU A 201 -9.05 -12.26 16.67
N LYS A 202 -9.94 -11.31 16.96
CA LYS A 202 -10.85 -10.72 15.97
C LYS A 202 -10.66 -9.21 15.91
N ALA A 203 -10.42 -8.72 14.69
CA ALA A 203 -10.42 -7.29 14.44
C ALA A 203 -11.85 -6.78 14.21
N SER A 204 -12.14 -5.58 14.72
CA SER A 204 -13.47 -4.94 14.56
C SER A 204 -13.72 -4.43 13.14
N MET A 205 -12.63 -4.12 12.39
CA MET A 205 -12.71 -3.55 11.06
C MET A 205 -12.55 -4.62 9.97
N GLN A 206 -13.45 -4.63 8.99
CA GLN A 206 -13.34 -5.52 7.83
C GLN A 206 -12.50 -4.88 6.72
N PRO A 207 -11.81 -5.69 5.86
CA PRO A 207 -11.00 -5.19 4.76
C PRO A 207 -11.73 -4.22 3.83
N ALA A 208 -12.99 -4.50 3.49
CA ALA A 208 -13.80 -3.64 2.61
C ALA A 208 -14.10 -2.27 3.23
N GLN A 209 -14.30 -2.20 4.54
CA GLN A 209 -14.54 -0.95 5.26
C GLN A 209 -13.28 -0.07 5.26
N MET A 210 -12.12 -0.66 5.59
CA MET A 210 -10.83 0.05 5.55
C MET A 210 -10.48 0.48 4.12
N ALA A 211 -10.73 -0.37 3.13
CA ALA A 211 -10.52 -0.05 1.72
C ALA A 211 -11.38 1.15 1.28
N ASN A 212 -12.63 1.24 1.75
CA ASN A 212 -13.48 2.40 1.45
C ASN A 212 -12.89 3.71 2.01
N TYR A 213 -12.42 3.69 3.24
CA TYR A 213 -11.76 4.86 3.83
C TYR A 213 -10.50 5.25 3.04
N ILE A 214 -9.64 4.26 2.73
CA ILE A 214 -8.41 4.51 1.95
C ILE A 214 -8.74 5.07 0.56
N ARG A 215 -9.79 4.56 -0.10
CA ARG A 215 -10.23 5.07 -1.40
C ARG A 215 -10.66 6.53 -1.32
N GLU A 216 -11.51 6.88 -0.36
CA GLU A 216 -11.97 8.27 -0.17
C GLU A 216 -10.79 9.20 0.15
N PHE A 217 -9.88 8.77 1.01
CA PHE A 217 -8.66 9.52 1.31
C PHE A 217 -7.76 9.66 0.07
N ALA A 218 -7.60 8.61 -0.72
CA ALA A 218 -6.79 8.64 -1.94
C ALA A 218 -7.33 9.63 -2.98
N LEU A 219 -8.64 9.74 -3.10
CA LEU A 219 -9.31 10.67 -4.02
C LEU A 219 -9.26 12.12 -3.57
N ASN A 220 -9.38 12.38 -2.26
CA ASN A 220 -9.64 13.71 -1.74
C ASN A 220 -8.52 14.25 -0.83
N GLY A 221 -7.73 13.38 -0.22
CA GLY A 221 -6.79 13.74 0.85
C GLY A 221 -5.68 14.68 0.41
N ALA A 222 -5.21 14.61 -0.85
CA ALA A 222 -4.15 15.48 -1.37
C ALA A 222 -4.52 16.97 -1.37
N ALA A 223 -5.83 17.30 -1.36
CA ALA A 223 -6.30 18.68 -1.26
C ALA A 223 -6.09 19.30 0.13
N TYR A 224 -5.97 18.45 1.17
CA TYR A 224 -5.90 18.89 2.57
C TYR A 224 -4.58 18.53 3.25
N TYR A 225 -3.90 17.49 2.76
CA TYR A 225 -2.76 16.89 3.43
C TYR A 225 -1.58 16.69 2.50
N ASN A 226 -0.39 17.03 3.00
CA ASN A 226 0.90 16.64 2.44
C ASN A 226 1.89 16.44 3.57
N GLY A 227 2.62 15.33 3.59
CA GLY A 227 3.55 14.96 4.64
C GLY A 227 2.87 14.56 5.96
N LYS A 228 1.59 14.14 5.92
CA LYS A 228 0.87 13.80 7.15
C LYS A 228 0.88 12.30 7.42
N VAL A 229 1.16 11.99 8.69
CA VAL A 229 1.08 10.64 9.27
C VAL A 229 -0.19 10.59 10.12
N LEU A 230 -1.22 9.92 9.61
CA LEU A 230 -2.57 9.94 10.19
C LEU A 230 -2.90 8.60 10.85
N PRO A 231 -3.24 8.58 12.14
CA PRO A 231 -3.76 7.38 12.79
C PRO A 231 -5.19 7.11 12.31
N VAL A 232 -5.45 5.85 11.92
CA VAL A 232 -6.75 5.39 11.43
C VAL A 232 -7.16 4.16 12.22
N SER A 233 -7.73 4.39 13.38
CA SER A 233 -8.20 3.33 14.30
C SER A 233 -9.37 3.85 15.09
N ASN A 234 -10.35 2.98 15.34
CA ASN A 234 -11.48 3.24 16.22
C ASN A 234 -11.23 2.76 17.66
N SER A 235 -10.09 2.15 17.92
CA SER A 235 -9.61 1.79 19.24
C SER A 235 -8.26 2.45 19.48
N THR A 236 -8.07 3.02 20.65
CA THR A 236 -6.74 3.42 21.11
C THR A 236 -6.07 2.15 21.65
N PRO A 237 -4.98 1.70 21.04
CA PRO A 237 -4.23 0.58 21.60
C PRO A 237 -3.65 0.98 22.96
#